data_d8e3598ba8cbdffb0584b4cae29adfaa
#
_entry.id   d8e3598ba8cbdffb0584b4cae29adfaa
#
_cell.length_a   1.000
_cell.length_b   1.000
_cell.length_c   1.000
_cell.angle_alpha   90.00
_cell.angle_beta   90.00
_cell.angle_gamma   90.00
#
_symmetry.space_group_name_H-M   'P 1'
#
loop_
_entity.id
_entity.type
_entity.pdbx_description
1 polymer ?
#
loop_
_entity_poly.entity_id
_entity_poly.type
_entity_poly.pdbx_seq_one_letter_code
_entity_poly.pdbx_strand_id
1 'polypeptide(L)'
;MDLIEKNPSQSNKLTAQDWLDIAESELAKSGITAVRVEPLAKKLKVTKGSFYWHFSSRKELFEKLLSNWRTRSTVSIIERLSDIELSPEERLRKLFLIPYKRNTKTNGAALELAIRNWSQNDKAVQEILNEVDTHRLTFIAMIFENLGYDKEQAEIRAARFYYTMQGISVVNVHKEQASIEQIFETLL
;
A
#
# COMPACT_ATOMS: atom_id res chain seq x y z
N MET A 1 53.15 9.38 -13.49
CA MET A 1 52.66 8.42 -12.51
C MET A 1 51.74 9.19 -11.59
N ASP A 2 50.54 9.53 -12.15
CA ASP A 2 49.59 10.40 -11.51
C ASP A 2 48.58 9.58 -10.74
N LEU A 3 48.62 9.73 -9.42
CA LEU A 3 47.62 9.18 -8.50
C LEU A 3 46.37 10.03 -8.61
N ILE A 4 45.37 9.52 -9.30
CA ILE A 4 44.01 10.10 -9.30
C ILE A 4 43.43 9.85 -7.91
N GLU A 5 43.45 10.86 -7.05
CA GLU A 5 42.70 10.89 -5.80
C GLU A 5 41.19 10.73 -6.10
N LYS A 6 40.62 9.62 -5.68
CA LYS A 6 39.18 9.44 -5.63
C LYS A 6 38.59 10.38 -4.60
N ASN A 7 37.86 11.37 -5.08
CA ASN A 7 37.14 12.33 -4.27
C ASN A 7 36.01 11.62 -3.47
N PRO A 8 36.04 11.56 -2.12
CA PRO A 8 35.04 10.89 -1.30
C PRO A 8 34.02 11.90 -0.79
N SER A 9 33.20 12.48 -1.68
CA SER A 9 32.06 13.30 -1.23
C SER A 9 30.95 13.40 -2.27
N GLN A 10 30.28 12.28 -2.56
CA GLN A 10 28.85 12.31 -2.83
C GLN A 10 28.16 11.75 -1.60
N SER A 11 28.00 12.56 -0.57
CA SER A 11 27.02 12.33 0.47
C SER A 11 25.66 12.37 -0.24
N ASN A 12 25.05 11.23 -0.48
CA ASN A 12 23.67 11.15 -0.97
C ASN A 12 22.81 11.99 -0.02
N LYS A 13 22.47 13.21 -0.44
CA LYS A 13 21.66 14.12 0.35
C LYS A 13 20.31 13.47 0.55
N LEU A 14 19.91 13.19 1.81
CA LEU A 14 18.62 12.60 2.12
C LEU A 14 17.50 13.41 1.48
N THR A 15 16.56 12.69 0.91
CA THR A 15 15.37 13.23 0.24
C THR A 15 14.14 13.12 1.15
N ALA A 16 13.06 13.80 0.80
CA ALA A 16 11.77 13.61 1.46
C ALA A 16 11.29 12.14 1.37
N GLN A 17 11.65 11.43 0.26
CA GLN A 17 11.29 10.04 0.06
C GLN A 17 11.99 9.11 1.09
N ASP A 18 13.23 9.35 1.44
CA ASP A 18 13.93 8.56 2.46
C ASP A 18 13.23 8.64 3.83
N TRP A 19 12.69 9.81 4.17
CA TRP A 19 11.89 10.00 5.38
C TRP A 19 10.54 9.27 5.30
N LEU A 20 9.88 9.28 4.14
CA LEU A 20 8.63 8.55 3.92
C LEU A 20 8.87 7.04 3.99
N ASP A 21 9.91 6.53 3.36
CA ASP A 21 10.23 5.10 3.34
C ASP A 21 10.50 4.55 4.75
N ILE A 22 11.29 5.28 5.56
CA ILE A 22 11.53 4.86 6.93
C ILE A 22 10.28 5.01 7.82
N ALA A 23 9.46 6.05 7.60
CA ALA A 23 8.21 6.24 8.32
C ALA A 23 7.20 5.12 8.01
N GLU A 24 7.06 4.72 6.74
CA GLU A 24 6.22 3.59 6.32
C GLU A 24 6.71 2.27 6.93
N SER A 25 8.03 2.04 6.92
CA SER A 25 8.62 0.86 7.56
C SER A 25 8.33 0.79 9.06
N GLU A 26 8.43 1.93 9.76
CA GLU A 26 8.13 1.99 11.18
C GLU A 26 6.63 1.84 11.47
N LEU A 27 5.78 2.45 10.65
CA LEU A 27 4.34 2.31 10.76
C LEU A 27 3.93 0.83 10.60
N ALA A 28 4.42 0.18 9.54
CA ALA A 28 4.12 -1.23 9.27
C ALA A 28 4.61 -2.18 10.37
N LYS A 29 5.75 -1.86 11.00
CA LYS A 29 6.41 -2.73 11.99
C LYS A 29 5.91 -2.52 13.41
N SER A 30 5.64 -1.28 13.80
CA SER A 30 5.47 -0.88 15.20
C SER A 30 4.26 0.04 15.44
N GLY A 31 3.47 0.33 14.38
CA GLY A 31 2.29 1.19 14.45
C GLY A 31 2.60 2.68 14.53
N ILE A 32 1.52 3.48 14.55
CA ILE A 32 1.60 4.95 14.41
C ILE A 32 2.35 5.65 15.56
N THR A 33 2.33 5.07 16.75
CA THR A 33 3.03 5.63 17.93
C THR A 33 4.55 5.60 17.80
N ALA A 34 5.09 4.69 16.99
CA ALA A 34 6.52 4.58 16.72
C ALA A 34 7.02 5.60 15.68
N VAL A 35 6.12 6.16 14.86
CA VAL A 35 6.48 7.13 13.83
C VAL A 35 6.68 8.52 14.44
N ARG A 36 7.86 8.77 14.99
CA ARG A 36 8.26 10.04 15.64
C ARG A 36 9.55 10.57 15.01
N VAL A 37 9.67 11.89 14.91
CA VAL A 37 10.78 12.55 14.20
C VAL A 37 12.15 12.13 14.72
N GLU A 38 12.35 12.13 16.04
CA GLU A 38 13.63 11.78 16.65
C GLU A 38 14.08 10.33 16.39
N PRO A 39 13.24 9.31 16.61
CA PRO A 39 13.58 7.93 16.24
C PRO A 39 13.85 7.74 14.75
N LEU A 40 13.10 8.41 13.86
CA LEU A 40 13.32 8.35 12.41
C LEU A 40 14.67 8.99 12.05
N ALA A 41 14.96 10.19 12.56
CA ALA A 41 16.24 10.87 12.36
C ALA A 41 17.43 10.01 12.79
N LYS A 42 17.32 9.34 13.96
CA LYS A 42 18.34 8.41 14.46
C LYS A 42 18.58 7.25 13.50
N LYS A 43 17.51 6.66 12.95
CA LYS A 43 17.60 5.55 11.97
C LYS A 43 18.22 6.01 10.65
N LEU A 44 17.91 7.22 10.21
CA LEU A 44 18.51 7.84 9.03
C LEU A 44 19.92 8.41 9.27
N LYS A 45 20.41 8.37 10.52
CA LYS A 45 21.73 8.89 10.94
C LYS A 45 21.90 10.40 10.67
N VAL A 46 20.83 11.16 10.88
CA VAL A 46 20.81 12.62 10.70
C VAL A 46 20.28 13.33 11.93
N THR A 47 20.37 14.65 11.96
CA THR A 47 19.81 15.48 13.03
C THR A 47 18.29 15.65 12.85
N LYS A 48 17.56 15.92 13.93
CA LYS A 48 16.13 16.29 13.87
C LYS A 48 15.89 17.51 12.96
N GLY A 49 16.85 18.46 12.89
CA GLY A 49 16.74 19.62 12.01
C GLY A 49 16.62 19.24 10.52
N SER A 50 17.24 18.14 10.10
CA SER A 50 17.12 17.64 8.72
C SER A 50 15.68 17.31 8.32
N PHE A 51 14.83 16.90 9.25
CA PHE A 51 13.40 16.66 9.00
C PHE A 51 12.69 17.92 8.50
N TYR A 52 12.94 19.04 9.14
CA TYR A 52 12.26 20.31 8.86
C TYR A 52 12.70 20.98 7.55
N TRP A 53 13.74 20.45 6.88
CA TRP A 53 14.05 20.81 5.49
C TRP A 53 13.08 20.17 4.48
N HIS A 54 12.37 19.12 4.86
CA HIS A 54 11.50 18.32 3.99
C HIS A 54 10.03 18.42 4.36
N PHE A 55 9.72 18.60 5.64
CA PHE A 55 8.35 18.63 6.16
C PHE A 55 8.22 19.73 7.23
N SER A 56 7.17 20.53 7.13
CA SER A 56 6.87 21.57 8.12
C SER A 56 6.44 20.99 9.48
N SER A 57 5.87 19.78 9.45
CA SER A 57 5.33 19.12 10.64
C SER A 57 5.25 17.60 10.47
N ARG A 58 5.11 16.87 11.58
CA ARG A 58 4.78 15.43 11.57
C ARG A 58 3.44 15.16 10.86
N LYS A 59 2.50 16.09 10.95
CA LYS A 59 1.19 15.99 10.25
C LYS A 59 1.40 15.94 8.73
N GLU A 60 2.22 16.83 8.19
CA GLU A 60 2.55 16.84 6.76
C GLU A 60 3.22 15.53 6.31
N LEU A 61 4.13 14.97 7.13
CA LEU A 61 4.70 13.65 6.85
C LEU A 61 3.61 12.60 6.72
N PHE A 62 2.62 12.60 7.62
CA PHE A 62 1.51 11.64 7.60
C PHE A 62 0.58 11.82 6.41
N GLU A 63 0.26 13.06 6.07
CA GLU A 63 -0.56 13.36 4.88
C GLU A 63 0.12 12.85 3.59
N LYS A 64 1.41 13.10 3.45
CA LYS A 64 2.20 12.61 2.30
C LYS A 64 2.34 11.08 2.31
N LEU A 65 2.52 10.45 3.48
CA LEU A 65 2.58 8.99 3.62
C LEU A 65 1.26 8.35 3.17
N LEU A 66 0.13 8.84 3.65
CA LEU A 66 -1.20 8.34 3.27
C LEU A 66 -1.50 8.57 1.78
N SER A 67 -1.14 9.74 1.25
CA SER A 67 -1.28 10.03 -0.19
C SER A 67 -0.45 9.08 -1.06
N ASN A 68 0.81 8.85 -0.70
CA ASN A 68 1.68 7.92 -1.41
C ASN A 68 1.16 6.47 -1.33
N TRP A 69 0.71 6.06 -0.14
CA TRP A 69 0.10 4.74 0.05
C TRP A 69 -1.15 4.58 -0.83
N ARG A 70 -2.10 5.53 -0.80
CA ARG A 70 -3.30 5.54 -1.65
C ARG A 70 -2.95 5.40 -3.13
N THR A 71 -2.01 6.21 -3.61
CA THR A 71 -1.58 6.19 -5.02
C THR A 71 -1.01 4.83 -5.39
N ARG A 72 -0.04 4.31 -4.65
CA ARG A 72 0.63 3.04 -4.98
C ARG A 72 -0.26 1.81 -4.81
N SER A 73 -1.09 1.79 -3.76
CA SER A 73 -1.88 0.60 -3.39
C SER A 73 -3.28 0.58 -4.03
N THR A 74 -3.69 1.65 -4.70
CA THR A 74 -5.03 1.74 -5.28
C THR A 74 -5.01 2.39 -6.66
N VAL A 75 -4.69 3.69 -6.77
CA VAL A 75 -4.81 4.43 -8.02
C VAL A 75 -3.96 3.80 -9.13
N SER A 76 -2.66 3.64 -8.90
CA SER A 76 -1.73 3.06 -9.89
C SER A 76 -2.04 1.59 -10.23
N ILE A 77 -2.68 0.86 -9.32
CA ILE A 77 -3.11 -0.53 -9.60
C ILE A 77 -4.31 -0.51 -10.54
N ILE A 78 -5.30 0.31 -10.24
CA ILE A 78 -6.51 0.46 -11.06
C ILE A 78 -6.16 0.95 -12.46
N GLU A 79 -5.37 2.03 -12.58
CA GLU A 79 -4.90 2.56 -13.85
C GLU A 79 -4.21 1.47 -14.68
N ARG A 80 -3.20 0.81 -14.11
CA ARG A 80 -2.47 -0.25 -14.80
C ARG A 80 -3.35 -1.42 -15.26
N LEU A 81 -4.34 -1.82 -14.45
CA LEU A 81 -5.26 -2.90 -14.80
C LEU A 81 -6.31 -2.45 -15.83
N SER A 82 -6.60 -1.16 -15.91
CA SER A 82 -7.50 -0.58 -16.91
C SER A 82 -6.84 -0.43 -18.27
N ASP A 83 -5.55 -0.07 -18.29
CA ASP A 83 -4.78 0.22 -19.52
C ASP A 83 -4.34 -1.06 -20.25
N ILE A 84 -4.36 -2.23 -19.61
CA ILE A 84 -3.93 -3.48 -20.23
C ILE A 84 -5.15 -4.18 -20.84
N GLU A 85 -5.00 -4.68 -22.07
CA GLU A 85 -5.99 -5.51 -22.75
C GLU A 85 -6.05 -6.89 -22.07
N LEU A 86 -6.98 -7.04 -21.13
CA LEU A 86 -7.23 -8.25 -20.35
C LEU A 86 -8.71 -8.56 -20.34
N SER A 87 -9.05 -9.86 -20.33
CA SER A 87 -10.40 -10.26 -20.00
C SER A 87 -10.78 -9.83 -18.57
N PRO A 88 -12.07 -9.63 -18.27
CA PRO A 88 -12.51 -9.29 -16.92
C PRO A 88 -12.01 -10.30 -15.87
N GLU A 89 -12.05 -11.59 -16.19
CA GLU A 89 -11.58 -12.67 -15.31
C GLU A 89 -10.07 -12.58 -15.03
N GLU A 90 -9.25 -12.37 -16.08
CA GLU A 90 -7.79 -12.17 -15.92
C GLU A 90 -7.47 -10.93 -15.07
N ARG A 91 -8.29 -9.89 -15.20
CA ARG A 91 -8.16 -8.67 -14.41
C ARG A 91 -8.43 -8.94 -12.93
N LEU A 92 -9.50 -9.66 -12.61
CA LEU A 92 -9.79 -10.12 -11.23
C LEU A 92 -8.66 -11.01 -10.70
N ARG A 93 -8.19 -11.99 -11.49
CA ARG A 93 -7.09 -12.88 -11.09
C ARG A 93 -5.82 -12.10 -10.77
N LYS A 94 -5.42 -11.15 -11.63
CA LYS A 94 -4.25 -10.31 -11.36
C LYS A 94 -4.41 -9.47 -10.10
N LEU A 95 -5.60 -8.90 -9.88
CA LEU A 95 -5.92 -8.11 -8.69
C LEU A 95 -5.84 -8.98 -7.42
N PHE A 96 -6.46 -10.16 -7.43
CA PHE A 96 -6.48 -11.09 -6.30
C PHE A 96 -5.10 -11.52 -5.85
N LEU A 97 -4.17 -11.68 -6.80
CA LEU A 97 -2.81 -12.15 -6.53
C LEU A 97 -1.84 -11.03 -6.11
N ILE A 98 -2.25 -9.75 -6.12
CA ILE A 98 -1.36 -8.63 -5.72
C ILE A 98 -0.77 -8.81 -4.32
N PRO A 99 -1.54 -9.16 -3.27
CA PRO A 99 -1.01 -9.33 -1.92
C PRO A 99 0.04 -10.45 -1.80
N TYR A 100 0.02 -11.42 -2.75
CA TYR A 100 0.93 -12.57 -2.76
C TYR A 100 2.23 -12.33 -3.53
N LYS A 101 2.25 -11.35 -4.41
CA LYS A 101 3.49 -10.95 -5.09
C LYS A 101 4.39 -10.27 -4.07
N ARG A 102 5.22 -11.08 -3.40
CA ARG A 102 6.22 -10.65 -2.43
C ARG A 102 7.12 -9.56 -3.05
N ASN A 103 6.75 -8.32 -2.87
CA ASN A 103 7.73 -7.25 -2.99
C ASN A 103 8.43 -7.14 -1.63
N THR A 104 9.63 -7.72 -1.52
CA THR A 104 10.43 -7.76 -0.27
C THR A 104 10.84 -6.37 0.22
N LYS A 105 10.68 -5.32 -0.60
CA LYS A 105 11.02 -3.94 -0.23
C LYS A 105 9.88 -3.19 0.48
N THR A 106 8.64 -3.58 0.25
CA THR A 106 7.48 -2.97 0.93
C THR A 106 6.57 -4.07 1.44
N ASN A 107 6.45 -4.19 2.75
CA ASN A 107 5.48 -5.10 3.38
C ASN A 107 4.08 -4.45 3.27
N GLY A 108 3.53 -4.40 2.05
CA GLY A 108 2.30 -3.68 1.73
C GLY A 108 1.11 -4.12 2.58
N ALA A 109 0.98 -5.42 2.87
CA ALA A 109 -0.07 -5.94 3.73
C ALA A 109 0.06 -5.46 5.18
N ALA A 110 1.29 -5.45 5.73
CA ALA A 110 1.52 -4.95 7.08
C ALA A 110 1.30 -3.43 7.18
N LEU A 111 1.69 -2.67 6.16
CA LEU A 111 1.43 -1.23 6.10
C LEU A 111 -0.09 -0.96 6.04
N GLU A 112 -0.82 -1.68 5.20
CA GLU A 112 -2.28 -1.56 5.12
C GLU A 112 -2.95 -1.88 6.47
N LEU A 113 -2.55 -2.97 7.12
CA LEU A 113 -3.06 -3.33 8.44
C LEU A 113 -2.75 -2.25 9.49
N ALA A 114 -1.55 -1.67 9.46
CA ALA A 114 -1.17 -0.59 10.37
C ALA A 114 -1.99 0.69 10.13
N ILE A 115 -2.29 1.02 8.88
CA ILE A 115 -3.17 2.16 8.53
C ILE A 115 -4.61 1.88 9.00
N ARG A 116 -5.14 0.66 8.81
CA ARG A 116 -6.46 0.27 9.31
C ARG A 116 -6.55 0.35 10.84
N ASN A 117 -5.51 -0.07 11.55
CA ASN A 117 -5.44 0.09 13.01
C ASN A 117 -5.36 1.57 13.42
N TRP A 118 -4.62 2.39 12.69
CA TRP A 118 -4.54 3.83 12.94
C TRP A 118 -5.90 4.51 12.74
N SER A 119 -6.64 4.16 11.68
CA SER A 119 -7.95 4.73 11.38
C SER A 119 -9.00 4.53 12.48
N GLN A 120 -8.84 3.52 13.35
CA GLN A 120 -9.76 3.28 14.49
C GLN A 120 -9.77 4.44 15.49
N ASN A 121 -8.69 5.24 15.55
CA ASN A 121 -8.52 6.32 16.52
C ASN A 121 -8.25 7.68 15.86
N ASP A 122 -8.37 7.78 14.53
CA ASP A 122 -8.12 9.00 13.77
C ASP A 122 -9.16 9.13 12.65
N LYS A 123 -10.10 10.06 12.84
CA LYS A 123 -11.23 10.26 11.93
C LYS A 123 -10.78 10.66 10.52
N ALA A 124 -9.73 11.49 10.39
CA ALA A 124 -9.24 11.91 9.08
C ALA A 124 -8.64 10.72 8.31
N VAL A 125 -7.92 9.82 9.00
CA VAL A 125 -7.39 8.59 8.40
C VAL A 125 -8.52 7.62 8.05
N GLN A 126 -9.56 7.55 8.88
CA GLN A 126 -10.76 6.74 8.59
C GLN A 126 -11.47 7.21 7.32
N GLU A 127 -11.62 8.51 7.13
CA GLU A 127 -12.23 9.10 5.92
C GLU A 127 -11.42 8.73 4.66
N ILE A 128 -10.10 8.87 4.70
CA ILE A 128 -9.20 8.47 3.60
C ILE A 128 -9.32 6.96 3.31
N LEU A 129 -9.36 6.14 4.36
CA LEU A 129 -9.48 4.69 4.20
C LEU A 129 -10.82 4.28 3.59
N ASN A 130 -11.92 4.93 4.02
CA ASN A 130 -13.25 4.70 3.45
C ASN A 130 -13.30 5.07 1.95
N GLU A 131 -12.68 6.17 1.54
CA GLU A 131 -12.56 6.54 0.12
C GLU A 131 -11.80 5.48 -0.68
N VAL A 132 -10.67 4.99 -0.13
CA VAL A 132 -9.86 3.93 -0.74
C VAL A 132 -10.67 2.64 -0.90
N ASP A 133 -11.35 2.21 0.16
CA ASP A 133 -12.15 0.98 0.14
C ASP A 133 -13.34 1.10 -0.85
N THR A 134 -14.02 2.25 -0.87
CA THR A 134 -15.09 2.53 -1.84
C THR A 134 -14.57 2.48 -3.28
N HIS A 135 -13.44 3.12 -3.56
CA HIS A 135 -12.85 3.13 -4.90
C HIS A 135 -12.47 1.73 -5.39
N ARG A 136 -11.90 0.91 -4.50
CA ARG A 136 -11.56 -0.49 -4.80
C ARG A 136 -12.79 -1.35 -5.05
N LEU A 137 -13.83 -1.24 -4.20
CA LEU A 137 -15.09 -1.97 -4.35
C LEU A 137 -15.80 -1.59 -5.65
N THR A 138 -15.87 -0.30 -5.98
CA THR A 138 -16.47 0.17 -7.24
C THR A 138 -15.73 -0.39 -8.46
N PHE A 139 -14.39 -0.39 -8.44
CA PHE A 139 -13.60 -0.95 -9.53
C PHE A 139 -13.84 -2.47 -9.70
N ILE A 140 -13.91 -3.20 -8.60
CA ILE A 140 -14.18 -4.66 -8.66
C ILE A 140 -15.59 -4.92 -9.15
N ALA A 141 -16.61 -4.16 -8.69
CA ALA A 141 -17.98 -4.30 -9.15
C ALA A 141 -18.10 -4.06 -10.66
N MET A 142 -17.45 -3.02 -11.19
CA MET A 142 -17.39 -2.75 -12.63
C MET A 142 -16.82 -3.95 -13.42
N ILE A 143 -15.82 -4.67 -12.88
CA ILE A 143 -15.29 -5.86 -13.55
C ILE A 143 -16.33 -7.00 -13.55
N PHE A 144 -17.09 -7.18 -12.48
CA PHE A 144 -18.17 -8.17 -12.43
C PHE A 144 -19.35 -7.80 -13.37
N GLU A 145 -19.68 -6.52 -13.50
CA GLU A 145 -20.63 -6.05 -14.51
C GLU A 145 -20.18 -6.40 -15.93
N ASN A 146 -18.88 -6.25 -16.24
CA ASN A 146 -18.29 -6.66 -17.52
C ASN A 146 -18.30 -8.19 -17.74
N LEU A 147 -18.47 -8.99 -16.69
CA LEU A 147 -18.72 -10.44 -16.77
C LEU A 147 -20.20 -10.78 -17.03
N GLY A 148 -21.09 -9.78 -17.07
CA GLY A 148 -22.51 -9.95 -17.37
C GLY A 148 -23.43 -10.01 -16.14
N TYR A 149 -22.92 -9.77 -14.94
CA TYR A 149 -23.76 -9.67 -13.74
C TYR A 149 -24.49 -8.32 -13.72
N ASP A 150 -25.73 -8.32 -13.22
CA ASP A 150 -26.42 -7.06 -12.93
C ASP A 150 -25.73 -6.30 -11.77
N LYS A 151 -26.10 -5.05 -11.61
CA LYS A 151 -25.44 -4.15 -10.65
C LYS A 151 -25.47 -4.68 -9.21
N GLU A 152 -26.62 -5.19 -8.76
CA GLU A 152 -26.77 -5.70 -7.38
C GLU A 152 -25.90 -6.93 -7.14
N GLN A 153 -25.90 -7.85 -8.07
CA GLN A 153 -25.05 -9.04 -8.02
C GLN A 153 -23.56 -8.69 -8.10
N ALA A 154 -23.18 -7.73 -8.96
CA ALA A 154 -21.82 -7.27 -9.10
C ALA A 154 -21.29 -6.64 -7.80
N GLU A 155 -22.08 -5.82 -7.12
CA GLU A 155 -21.71 -5.20 -5.83
C GLU A 155 -21.53 -6.27 -4.74
N ILE A 156 -22.42 -7.26 -4.64
CA ILE A 156 -22.30 -8.37 -3.68
C ILE A 156 -21.05 -9.20 -3.95
N ARG A 157 -20.78 -9.53 -5.22
CA ARG A 157 -19.60 -10.30 -5.63
C ARG A 157 -18.31 -9.50 -5.36
N ALA A 158 -18.33 -8.20 -5.64
CA ALA A 158 -17.20 -7.32 -5.34
C ALA A 158 -16.87 -7.30 -3.84
N ALA A 159 -17.89 -7.19 -2.99
CA ALA A 159 -17.71 -7.21 -1.55
C ALA A 159 -17.12 -8.55 -1.08
N ARG A 160 -17.68 -9.70 -1.56
CA ARG A 160 -17.17 -11.04 -1.25
C ARG A 160 -15.70 -11.18 -1.68
N PHE A 161 -15.38 -10.78 -2.90
CA PHE A 161 -14.03 -10.80 -3.45
C PHE A 161 -13.07 -9.95 -2.61
N TYR A 162 -13.44 -8.70 -2.35
CA TYR A 162 -12.59 -7.75 -1.64
C TYR A 162 -12.33 -8.18 -0.20
N TYR A 163 -13.37 -8.60 0.53
CA TYR A 163 -13.22 -9.05 1.93
C TYR A 163 -12.41 -10.33 2.02
N THR A 164 -12.56 -11.27 1.07
CA THR A 164 -11.72 -12.47 1.00
C THR A 164 -10.26 -12.10 0.78
N MET A 165 -9.97 -11.22 -0.18
CA MET A 165 -8.62 -10.75 -0.47
C MET A 165 -7.98 -10.07 0.75
N GLN A 166 -8.73 -9.23 1.47
CA GLN A 166 -8.26 -8.58 2.69
C GLN A 166 -8.05 -9.61 3.81
N GLY A 167 -8.97 -10.54 4.00
CA GLY A 167 -8.85 -11.61 4.99
C GLY A 167 -7.61 -12.46 4.80
N ILE A 168 -7.34 -12.87 3.58
CA ILE A 168 -6.15 -13.66 3.23
C ILE A 168 -4.86 -12.86 3.48
N SER A 169 -4.86 -11.54 3.29
CA SER A 169 -3.68 -10.71 3.57
C SER A 169 -3.28 -10.68 5.06
N VAL A 170 -4.25 -10.93 5.94
CA VAL A 170 -4.10 -10.90 7.41
C VAL A 170 -3.93 -12.30 7.98
N VAL A 171 -4.69 -13.29 7.46
CA VAL A 171 -4.69 -14.67 7.95
C VAL A 171 -3.60 -15.48 7.25
N ASN A 172 -2.60 -15.90 8.01
CA ASN A 172 -1.38 -16.52 7.47
C ASN A 172 -1.40 -18.07 7.41
N VAL A 173 -2.57 -18.71 7.48
CA VAL A 173 -2.69 -20.16 7.65
C VAL A 173 -2.46 -20.96 6.36
N HIS A 174 -2.78 -20.40 5.19
CA HIS A 174 -2.62 -21.07 3.89
C HIS A 174 -1.87 -20.15 2.91
N LYS A 175 -0.57 -20.41 2.75
CA LYS A 175 0.30 -19.62 1.85
C LYS A 175 0.70 -20.37 0.58
N GLU A 176 0.18 -21.54 0.35
CA GLU A 176 0.45 -22.26 -0.89
C GLU A 176 -0.33 -21.63 -2.04
N GLN A 177 0.37 -21.30 -3.12
CA GLN A 177 -0.22 -20.64 -4.29
C GLN A 177 -1.41 -21.42 -4.86
N ALA A 178 -1.36 -22.77 -4.82
CA ALA A 178 -2.45 -23.62 -5.29
C ALA A 178 -3.75 -23.40 -4.49
N SER A 179 -3.67 -23.26 -3.16
CA SER A 179 -4.85 -23.00 -2.31
C SER A 179 -5.45 -21.61 -2.59
N ILE A 180 -4.61 -20.63 -2.92
CA ILE A 180 -5.05 -19.28 -3.26
C ILE A 180 -5.78 -19.24 -4.59
N GLU A 181 -5.27 -19.95 -5.61
CA GLU A 181 -5.93 -20.10 -6.90
C GLU A 181 -7.28 -20.82 -6.76
N GLN A 182 -7.35 -21.86 -5.94
CA GLN A 182 -8.61 -22.55 -5.66
C GLN A 182 -9.64 -21.63 -4.98
N ILE A 183 -9.22 -20.81 -4.02
CA ILE A 183 -10.09 -19.81 -3.40
C ILE A 183 -10.57 -18.81 -4.45
N PHE A 184 -9.68 -18.30 -5.30
CA PHE A 184 -10.06 -17.40 -6.39
C PHE A 184 -11.16 -17.98 -7.28
N GLU A 185 -11.05 -19.24 -7.72
CA GLU A 185 -12.05 -19.91 -8.57
C GLU A 185 -13.46 -19.94 -7.91
N THR A 186 -13.54 -19.95 -6.58
CA THR A 186 -14.84 -19.90 -5.87
C THR A 186 -15.46 -18.51 -5.81
N LEU A 187 -14.73 -17.47 -6.21
CA LEU A 187 -15.18 -16.07 -6.14
C LEU A 187 -15.81 -15.60 -7.45
N LEU A 188 -15.55 -16.27 -8.54
CA LEU A 188 -16.17 -16.02 -9.85
C LEU A 188 -17.60 -16.59 -9.89
#